data_99e854b6e10e316f2800bd795615574b
#
_entry.id   99e854b6e10e316f2800bd795615574b
#
_cell.length_a   1.000
_cell.length_b   1.000
_cell.length_c   1.000
_cell.angle_alpha   90.00
_cell.angle_beta   90.00
_cell.angle_gamma   90.00
#
_symmetry.space_group_name_H-M   'P 1'
#
loop_
_entity.id
_entity.type
_entity.pdbx_description
1 polymer ?
#
loop_
_entity_poly.entity_id
_entity_poly.type
_entity_poly.pdbx_seq_one_letter_code
_entity_poly.pdbx_strand_id
1 'polypeptide(L)'
;RLGAASSAELAAFFALLTPLEARNWVKARIATSMPRDDSTALIEVDVESADGSRPFSALARADLLEQLEQLPAPPKRLRVLSPFDPVLRDRSRMQRLFGFDYRIEIFVPAAQRKYGYYVFPLLAGERLVGRIDMHRDRSRDALVVKALWWEAGIRPSKARRQTLQAE
;
A
#
# COMPACT_ATOMS: atom_id res chain seq x y z
N ARG A 1 7.03 10.18 -3.01
CA ARG A 1 5.84 9.32 -3.13
C ARG A 1 5.92 8.03 -2.30
N LEU A 2 7.13 7.46 -2.09
CA LEU A 2 7.32 6.25 -1.28
C LEU A 2 7.48 6.55 0.23
N GLY A 3 7.80 7.80 0.61
CA GLY A 3 8.18 8.16 1.95
C GLY A 3 9.56 7.61 2.29
N ALA A 4 9.62 6.39 2.80
CA ALA A 4 10.84 5.62 2.97
C ALA A 4 10.87 4.46 1.96
N ALA A 5 12.06 4.08 1.46
CA ALA A 5 12.21 3.00 0.52
C ALA A 5 13.56 2.29 0.62
N SER A 6 13.55 0.96 0.54
CA SER A 6 14.74 0.14 0.35
C SER A 6 15.26 0.23 -1.09
N SER A 7 16.49 -0.23 -1.34
CA SER A 7 17.03 -0.29 -2.70
C SER A 7 16.19 -1.16 -3.65
N ALA A 8 15.61 -2.24 -3.14
CA ALA A 8 14.73 -3.11 -3.91
C ALA A 8 13.43 -2.40 -4.32
N GLU A 9 12.83 -1.64 -3.40
CA GLU A 9 11.63 -0.84 -3.68
C GLU A 9 11.89 0.31 -4.66
N LEU A 10 13.08 0.94 -4.58
CA LEU A 10 13.50 1.94 -5.56
C LEU A 10 13.65 1.33 -6.96
N ALA A 11 14.25 0.15 -7.06
CA ALA A 11 14.37 -0.56 -8.34
C ALA A 11 13.01 -0.97 -8.91
N ALA A 12 12.09 -1.46 -8.05
CA ALA A 12 10.75 -1.85 -8.45
C ALA A 12 9.86 -0.66 -8.84
N PHE A 13 10.19 0.55 -8.36
CA PHE A 13 9.41 1.75 -8.63
C PHE A 13 9.56 2.20 -10.08
N PHE A 14 8.54 1.86 -10.91
CA PHE A 14 8.51 2.08 -12.35
C PHE A 14 9.66 1.42 -13.15
N ALA A 15 10.47 0.56 -12.54
CA ALA A 15 11.62 -0.09 -13.17
C ALA A 15 12.60 0.90 -13.84
N LEU A 16 12.77 2.07 -13.24
CA LEU A 16 13.66 3.12 -13.74
C LEU A 16 15.14 2.81 -13.47
N LEU A 17 15.43 1.96 -12.51
CA LEU A 17 16.77 1.52 -12.12
C LEU A 17 16.83 0.01 -12.09
N THR A 18 17.97 -0.54 -12.45
CA THR A 18 18.26 -1.94 -12.18
C THR A 18 18.50 -2.15 -10.67
N PRO A 19 18.33 -3.38 -10.14
CA PRO A 19 18.62 -3.67 -8.73
C PRO A 19 20.06 -3.32 -8.31
N LEU A 20 21.02 -3.43 -9.22
CA LEU A 20 22.41 -3.09 -8.97
C LEU A 20 22.61 -1.57 -8.87
N GLU A 21 22.07 -0.81 -9.81
CA GLU A 21 22.12 0.65 -9.81
C GLU A 21 21.45 1.21 -8.55
N ALA A 22 20.26 0.73 -8.19
CA ALA A 22 19.56 1.15 -6.98
C ALA A 22 20.39 0.88 -5.73
N ARG A 23 21.02 -0.31 -5.62
CA ARG A 23 21.90 -0.66 -4.50
C ARG A 23 23.13 0.25 -4.41
N ASN A 24 23.79 0.49 -5.54
CA ASN A 24 24.97 1.35 -5.60
C ASN A 24 24.62 2.80 -5.25
N TRP A 25 23.48 3.28 -5.76
CA TRP A 25 22.99 4.62 -5.46
C TRP A 25 22.69 4.79 -3.95
N VAL A 26 22.00 3.83 -3.32
CA VAL A 26 21.72 3.84 -1.88
C VAL A 26 23.01 3.85 -1.07
N LYS A 27 23.97 2.97 -1.38
CA LYS A 27 25.27 2.92 -0.70
C LYS A 27 26.03 4.24 -0.82
N ALA A 28 26.06 4.84 -2.01
CA ALA A 28 26.72 6.12 -2.22
C ALA A 28 26.08 7.24 -1.38
N ARG A 29 24.75 7.25 -1.24
CA ARG A 29 24.02 8.24 -0.45
C ARG A 29 24.23 8.09 1.04
N ILE A 30 24.27 6.86 1.58
CA ILE A 30 24.58 6.58 2.98
C ILE A 30 26.03 6.99 3.28
N ALA A 31 26.98 6.69 2.38
CA ALA A 31 28.39 7.05 2.56
C ALA A 31 28.66 8.56 2.51
N THR A 32 27.84 9.31 1.79
CA THR A 32 27.93 10.76 1.67
C THR A 32 27.02 11.39 2.74
N SER A 33 27.38 11.26 4.04
CA SER A 33 26.64 11.90 5.13
C SER A 33 26.53 13.40 4.88
N MET A 34 25.42 13.83 4.26
CA MET A 34 25.11 15.25 4.09
C MET A 34 24.73 15.86 5.45
N PRO A 35 25.01 17.12 5.70
CA PRO A 35 24.60 17.77 6.94
C PRO A 35 23.11 17.60 7.17
N ARG A 36 22.71 17.29 8.40
CA ARG A 36 21.29 17.12 8.79
C ARG A 36 20.42 18.36 8.58
N ASP A 37 21.05 19.48 8.24
CA ASP A 37 20.38 20.78 8.06
C ASP A 37 19.77 20.98 6.66
N ASP A 38 19.98 20.02 5.75
CA ASP A 38 19.36 20.03 4.43
C ASP A 38 18.10 19.15 4.44
N SER A 39 16.92 19.75 4.29
CA SER A 39 15.62 19.06 4.21
C SER A 39 15.55 18.04 3.07
N THR A 40 16.45 18.12 2.11
CA THR A 40 16.59 17.16 1.00
C THR A 40 17.55 16.01 1.30
N ALA A 41 18.30 16.09 2.39
CA ALA A 41 19.21 15.04 2.82
C ALA A 41 18.48 13.71 3.00
N LEU A 42 19.15 12.62 2.68
CA LEU A 42 18.63 11.27 2.87
C LEU A 42 19.24 10.66 4.12
N ILE A 43 18.39 10.10 4.96
CA ILE A 43 18.78 9.38 6.17
C ILE A 43 18.38 7.91 6.06
N GLU A 44 19.13 7.05 6.74
CA GLU A 44 18.74 5.67 6.94
C GLU A 44 17.73 5.56 8.07
N VAL A 45 16.67 4.82 7.85
CA VAL A 45 15.60 4.59 8.81
C VAL A 45 15.26 3.09 8.86
N ASP A 46 14.87 2.62 10.01
CA ASP A 46 14.29 1.29 10.17
C ASP A 46 12.76 1.36 10.01
N VAL A 47 12.22 0.55 9.11
CA VAL A 47 10.79 0.45 8.85
C VAL A 47 10.26 -0.86 9.42
N GLU A 48 9.28 -0.77 10.30
CA GLU A 48 8.62 -1.93 10.89
C GLU A 48 7.80 -2.69 9.85
N SER A 49 7.72 -4.01 10.04
CA SER A 49 6.88 -4.90 9.23
C SER A 49 5.56 -5.20 9.95
N ALA A 50 4.47 -5.32 9.23
CA ALA A 50 3.13 -5.56 9.77
C ALA A 50 3.00 -6.88 10.54
N ASP A 51 3.86 -7.85 10.27
CA ASP A 51 3.91 -9.16 10.95
C ASP A 51 4.79 -9.17 12.19
N GLY A 52 5.37 -8.02 12.58
CA GLY A 52 6.30 -7.93 13.71
C GLY A 52 7.67 -8.56 13.47
N SER A 53 7.99 -8.93 12.23
CA SER A 53 9.33 -9.41 11.87
C SER A 53 10.36 -8.28 12.01
N ARG A 54 11.66 -8.65 11.90
CA ARG A 54 12.75 -7.68 12.02
C ARG A 54 12.52 -6.50 11.08
N PRO A 55 12.65 -5.24 11.59
CA PRO A 55 12.60 -4.05 10.75
C PRO A 55 13.59 -4.12 9.59
N PHE A 56 13.27 -3.50 8.49
CA PHE A 56 14.16 -3.42 7.33
C PHE A 56 14.68 -1.99 7.14
N SER A 57 15.95 -1.90 6.74
CA SER A 57 16.57 -0.60 6.46
C SER A 57 16.05 -0.01 5.16
N ALA A 58 15.76 1.28 5.20
CA ALA A 58 15.30 2.09 4.08
C ALA A 58 15.94 3.48 4.11
N LEU A 59 15.94 4.18 2.98
CA LEU A 59 16.24 5.59 2.91
C LEU A 59 14.97 6.43 2.96
N ALA A 60 15.02 7.49 3.73
CA ALA A 60 13.98 8.52 3.79
C ALA A 60 14.59 9.91 3.68
N ARG A 61 13.78 10.92 3.38
CA ARG A 61 14.20 12.31 3.52
C ARG A 61 14.34 12.66 5.00
N ALA A 62 15.29 13.51 5.34
CA ALA A 62 15.55 13.91 6.73
C ALA A 62 14.32 14.58 7.39
N ASP A 63 13.57 15.36 6.62
CA ASP A 63 12.34 16.04 7.07
C ASP A 63 11.12 15.11 7.23
N LEU A 64 11.24 13.83 6.86
CA LEU A 64 10.11 12.90 6.92
C LEU A 64 9.57 12.73 8.33
N LEU A 65 10.46 12.63 9.34
CA LEU A 65 10.04 12.42 10.72
C LEU A 65 9.23 13.61 11.24
N GLU A 66 9.68 14.83 10.95
CA GLU A 66 8.96 16.06 11.32
C GLU A 66 7.60 16.15 10.60
N GLN A 67 7.57 15.77 9.30
CA GLN A 67 6.33 15.71 8.56
C GLN A 67 5.35 14.68 9.12
N LEU A 68 5.84 13.53 9.59
CA LEU A 68 4.99 12.48 10.18
C LEU A 68 4.28 12.97 11.44
N GLU A 69 4.95 13.75 12.29
CA GLU A 69 4.36 14.34 13.50
C GLU A 69 3.22 15.34 13.19
N GLN A 70 3.28 15.98 12.02
CA GLN A 70 2.30 16.96 11.57
C GLN A 70 1.16 16.35 10.75
N LEU A 71 1.23 15.06 10.42
CA LEU A 71 0.18 14.42 9.64
C LEU A 71 -1.14 14.38 10.41
N PRO A 72 -2.26 14.74 9.76
CA PRO A 72 -3.57 14.56 10.37
C PRO A 72 -3.85 13.07 10.59
N ALA A 73 -4.63 12.77 11.60
CA ALA A 73 -5.07 11.40 11.84
C ALA A 73 -5.76 10.83 10.57
N PRO A 74 -5.48 9.58 10.20
CA PRO A 74 -6.07 8.98 9.01
C PRO A 74 -7.59 8.95 9.10
N PRO A 75 -8.31 9.21 7.99
CA PRO A 75 -9.76 9.20 7.98
C PRO A 75 -10.32 7.85 8.45
N LYS A 76 -11.25 7.85 9.37
CA LYS A 76 -11.90 6.61 9.89
C LYS A 76 -12.83 5.95 8.87
N ARG A 77 -13.21 6.65 7.79
CA ARG A 77 -14.09 6.12 6.75
C ARG A 77 -13.45 4.95 6.01
N LEU A 78 -14.27 4.02 5.56
CA LEU A 78 -13.87 2.96 4.67
C LEU A 78 -13.66 3.57 3.26
N ARG A 79 -12.57 3.20 2.60
CA ARG A 79 -12.24 3.65 1.23
C ARG A 79 -12.05 2.44 0.33
N VAL A 80 -12.61 2.52 -0.85
CA VAL A 80 -12.39 1.54 -1.92
C VAL A 80 -11.19 2.02 -2.73
N LEU A 81 -10.13 1.22 -2.81
CA LEU A 81 -8.94 1.55 -3.57
C LEU A 81 -9.01 0.97 -4.98
N SER A 82 -8.59 1.76 -5.98
CA SER A 82 -8.38 1.22 -7.32
C SER A 82 -7.32 0.10 -7.28
N PRO A 83 -7.51 -1.01 -8.02
CA PRO A 83 -6.46 -2.02 -8.19
C PRO A 83 -5.13 -1.49 -8.75
N PHE A 84 -5.15 -0.31 -9.36
CA PHE A 84 -3.98 0.39 -9.90
C PHE A 84 -3.46 1.50 -8.97
N ASP A 85 -3.97 1.58 -7.74
CA ASP A 85 -3.45 2.52 -6.76
C ASP A 85 -1.94 2.29 -6.55
N PRO A 86 -1.12 3.35 -6.53
CA PRO A 86 0.33 3.22 -6.33
C PRO A 86 0.73 2.43 -5.09
N VAL A 87 -0.08 2.48 -4.02
CA VAL A 87 0.13 1.69 -2.79
C VAL A 87 0.10 0.19 -3.07
N LEU A 88 -0.69 -0.26 -4.05
CA LEU A 88 -0.89 -1.68 -4.37
C LEU A 88 0.13 -2.23 -5.38
N ARG A 89 0.95 -1.37 -5.96
CA ARG A 89 1.82 -1.71 -7.08
C ARG A 89 2.92 -2.72 -6.72
N ASP A 90 3.58 -2.51 -5.59
CA ASP A 90 4.64 -3.41 -5.09
C ASP A 90 4.06 -4.38 -4.06
N ARG A 91 3.92 -5.65 -4.46
CA ARG A 91 3.33 -6.70 -3.63
C ARG A 91 4.17 -6.98 -2.39
N SER A 92 5.49 -6.99 -2.53
CA SER A 92 6.40 -7.26 -1.41
C SER A 92 6.30 -6.14 -0.37
N ARG A 93 6.21 -4.90 -0.83
CA ARG A 93 5.97 -3.74 0.03
C ARG A 93 4.60 -3.81 0.71
N MET A 94 3.55 -4.16 -0.05
CA MET A 94 2.21 -4.36 0.50
C MET A 94 2.17 -5.39 1.62
N GLN A 95 2.79 -6.54 1.37
CA GLN A 95 2.86 -7.61 2.36
C GLN A 95 3.62 -7.16 3.61
N ARG A 96 4.76 -6.48 3.45
CA ARG A 96 5.56 -6.00 4.59
C ARG A 96 4.85 -4.93 5.39
N LEU A 97 4.33 -3.88 4.73
CA LEU A 97 3.77 -2.71 5.43
C LEU A 97 2.35 -2.94 5.95
N PHE A 98 1.55 -3.76 5.28
CA PHE A 98 0.12 -3.92 5.59
C PHE A 98 -0.29 -5.35 5.90
N GLY A 99 0.59 -6.34 5.74
CA GLY A 99 0.24 -7.76 5.88
C GLY A 99 -0.80 -8.21 4.86
N PHE A 100 -0.92 -7.50 3.73
CA PHE A 100 -2.00 -7.70 2.77
C PHE A 100 -1.49 -8.28 1.46
N ASP A 101 -1.85 -9.53 1.19
CA ASP A 101 -1.55 -10.20 -0.09
C ASP A 101 -2.61 -9.83 -1.11
N TYR A 102 -2.22 -9.01 -2.09
CA TYR A 102 -3.12 -8.56 -3.15
C TYR A 102 -2.53 -8.79 -4.54
N ARG A 103 -3.38 -9.34 -5.41
CA ARG A 103 -3.11 -9.49 -6.83
C ARG A 103 -4.38 -9.22 -7.63
N ILE A 104 -4.30 -8.37 -8.64
CA ILE A 104 -5.37 -8.27 -9.62
C ILE A 104 -5.38 -9.53 -10.50
N GLU A 105 -6.56 -10.11 -10.72
CA GLU A 105 -6.71 -11.41 -11.40
C GLU A 105 -7.24 -11.30 -12.83
N ILE A 106 -7.08 -10.13 -13.48
CA ILE A 106 -7.56 -9.88 -14.84
C ILE A 106 -6.93 -10.81 -15.89
N PHE A 107 -5.69 -11.26 -15.65
CA PHE A 107 -4.98 -12.20 -16.54
C PHE A 107 -5.07 -13.67 -16.08
N VAL A 108 -5.80 -13.93 -14.99
CA VAL A 108 -6.00 -15.29 -14.47
C VAL A 108 -7.24 -15.89 -15.13
N PRO A 109 -7.19 -17.12 -15.67
CA PRO A 109 -8.35 -17.82 -16.18
C PRO A 109 -9.49 -17.87 -15.15
N ALA A 110 -10.75 -17.73 -15.57
CA ALA A 110 -11.89 -17.58 -14.67
C ALA A 110 -11.98 -18.67 -13.59
N ALA A 111 -11.72 -19.93 -13.96
CA ALA A 111 -11.77 -21.08 -13.05
C ALA A 111 -10.64 -21.10 -12.00
N GLN A 112 -9.61 -20.29 -12.18
CA GLN A 112 -8.43 -20.22 -11.27
C GLN A 112 -8.42 -18.95 -10.41
N ARG A 113 -9.41 -18.05 -10.60
CA ARG A 113 -9.51 -16.82 -9.80
C ARG A 113 -9.95 -17.14 -8.38
N LYS A 114 -9.21 -16.59 -7.43
CA LYS A 114 -9.53 -16.74 -5.99
C LYS A 114 -10.65 -15.79 -5.57
N TYR A 115 -10.64 -14.58 -6.09
CA TYR A 115 -11.57 -13.53 -5.69
C TYR A 115 -12.43 -13.00 -6.83
N GLY A 116 -11.89 -12.82 -8.03
CA GLY A 116 -12.66 -12.32 -9.16
C GLY A 116 -11.82 -11.58 -10.18
N TYR A 117 -12.47 -11.11 -11.24
CA TYR A 117 -11.78 -10.47 -12.35
C TYR A 117 -11.17 -9.12 -11.96
N TYR A 118 -11.96 -8.27 -11.29
CA TYR A 118 -11.57 -6.92 -10.94
C TYR A 118 -12.03 -6.60 -9.52
N VAL A 119 -11.19 -6.91 -8.56
CA VAL A 119 -11.50 -6.83 -7.13
C VAL A 119 -10.80 -5.64 -6.52
N PHE A 120 -11.51 -4.83 -5.76
CA PHE A 120 -11.03 -3.60 -5.14
C PHE A 120 -10.64 -3.86 -3.69
N PRO A 121 -9.45 -3.46 -3.23
CA PRO A 121 -9.10 -3.48 -1.82
C PRO A 121 -9.89 -2.44 -1.01
N LEU A 122 -10.15 -2.75 0.24
CA LEU A 122 -10.83 -1.89 1.20
C LEU A 122 -9.86 -1.40 2.26
N LEU A 123 -9.71 -0.08 2.39
CA LEU A 123 -8.85 0.59 3.37
C LEU A 123 -9.71 1.29 4.44
N ALA A 124 -9.46 0.98 5.71
CA ALA A 124 -10.08 1.65 6.87
C ALA A 124 -8.98 2.20 7.78
N GLY A 125 -8.90 3.52 7.90
CA GLY A 125 -7.76 4.16 8.54
C GLY A 125 -6.46 3.79 7.82
N GLU A 126 -5.56 3.10 8.51
CA GLU A 126 -4.26 2.64 8.01
C GLU A 126 -4.25 1.13 7.67
N ARG A 127 -5.37 0.44 7.76
CA ARG A 127 -5.44 -1.01 7.58
C ARG A 127 -6.21 -1.40 6.33
N LEU A 128 -5.66 -2.30 5.55
CA LEU A 128 -6.39 -3.01 4.51
C LEU A 128 -7.24 -4.10 5.16
N VAL A 129 -8.55 -3.91 5.12
CA VAL A 129 -9.49 -4.67 5.94
C VAL A 129 -10.29 -5.71 5.15
N GLY A 130 -10.17 -5.70 3.83
CA GLY A 130 -10.92 -6.62 2.97
C GLY A 130 -10.80 -6.27 1.50
N ARG A 131 -11.65 -6.89 0.73
CA ARG A 131 -11.75 -6.70 -0.74
C ARG A 131 -13.18 -6.89 -1.21
N ILE A 132 -13.54 -6.18 -2.29
CA ILE A 132 -14.90 -6.17 -2.84
C ILE A 132 -14.86 -6.37 -4.36
N ASP A 133 -15.67 -7.28 -4.88
CA ASP A 133 -15.99 -7.39 -6.31
C ASP A 133 -17.30 -6.67 -6.57
N MET A 134 -17.26 -5.61 -7.35
CA MET A 134 -18.43 -4.81 -7.69
C MET A 134 -18.36 -4.28 -9.12
N HIS A 135 -19.50 -3.98 -9.71
CA HIS A 135 -19.60 -3.35 -11.01
C HIS A 135 -20.77 -2.38 -11.08
N ARG A 136 -20.71 -1.43 -12.00
CA ARG A 136 -21.84 -0.55 -12.28
C ARG A 136 -22.87 -1.28 -13.14
N ASP A 137 -24.09 -1.36 -12.67
CA ASP A 137 -25.26 -1.69 -13.48
C ASP A 137 -25.79 -0.40 -14.13
N ARG A 138 -25.54 -0.26 -15.42
CA ARG A 138 -25.95 0.95 -16.17
C ARG A 138 -27.46 1.09 -16.29
N SER A 139 -28.21 -0.02 -16.29
CA SER A 139 -29.66 -0.02 -16.44
C SER A 139 -30.37 0.50 -15.21
N ARG A 140 -29.78 0.27 -14.04
CA ARG A 140 -30.30 0.68 -12.73
C ARG A 140 -29.60 1.91 -12.15
N ASP A 141 -28.56 2.39 -12.83
CA ASP A 141 -27.63 3.42 -12.33
C ASP A 141 -27.14 3.14 -10.89
N ALA A 142 -26.77 1.90 -10.65
CA ALA A 142 -26.41 1.40 -9.32
C ALA A 142 -25.10 0.63 -9.35
N LEU A 143 -24.40 0.61 -8.20
CA LEU A 143 -23.28 -0.30 -7.95
C LEU A 143 -23.82 -1.63 -7.42
N VAL A 144 -23.50 -2.71 -8.12
CA VAL A 144 -23.87 -4.06 -7.71
C VAL A 144 -22.64 -4.74 -7.12
N VAL A 145 -22.74 -5.12 -5.85
CA VAL A 145 -21.72 -5.90 -5.15
C VAL A 145 -21.95 -7.38 -5.44
N LYS A 146 -20.99 -8.02 -6.09
CA LYS A 146 -21.00 -9.47 -6.33
C LYS A 146 -20.53 -10.26 -5.14
N ALA A 147 -19.43 -9.80 -4.52
CA ALA A 147 -18.84 -10.47 -3.37
C ALA A 147 -18.05 -9.49 -2.51
N LEU A 148 -17.94 -9.81 -1.22
CA LEU A 148 -17.22 -9.03 -0.21
C LEU A 148 -16.49 -10.01 0.70
N TRP A 149 -15.17 -9.84 0.83
CA TRP A 149 -14.34 -10.64 1.71
C TRP A 149 -13.65 -9.73 2.73
N TRP A 150 -13.67 -10.14 3.98
CA TRP A 150 -12.95 -9.47 5.06
C TRP A 150 -11.66 -10.22 5.36
N GLU A 151 -10.62 -9.49 5.69
CA GLU A 151 -9.35 -10.09 6.08
C GLU A 151 -9.47 -10.80 7.44
N ALA A 152 -8.58 -11.76 7.69
CA ALA A 152 -8.56 -12.52 8.93
C ALA A 152 -8.49 -11.59 10.15
N GLY A 153 -9.27 -11.89 11.17
CA GLY A 153 -9.36 -11.06 12.39
C GLY A 153 -10.19 -9.78 12.25
N ILE A 154 -10.70 -9.44 11.06
CA ILE A 154 -11.59 -8.31 10.85
C ILE A 154 -13.03 -8.75 11.02
N ARG A 155 -13.70 -8.20 12.04
CA ARG A 155 -15.15 -8.41 12.25
C ARG A 155 -15.92 -7.27 11.58
N PRO A 156 -16.77 -7.57 10.59
CA PRO A 156 -17.60 -6.55 9.95
C PRO A 156 -18.65 -6.05 10.94
N SER A 157 -18.46 -4.83 11.44
CA SER A 157 -19.51 -4.18 12.24
C SER A 157 -20.67 -3.73 11.33
N LYS A 158 -21.87 -3.57 11.92
CA LYS A 158 -23.03 -3.01 11.22
C LYS A 158 -22.68 -1.64 10.60
N ALA A 159 -21.93 -0.81 11.33
CA ALA A 159 -21.46 0.49 10.84
C ALA A 159 -20.58 0.38 9.59
N ARG A 160 -19.62 -0.58 9.51
CA ARG A 160 -18.79 -0.79 8.31
C ARG A 160 -19.60 -1.20 7.09
N ARG A 161 -20.64 -2.02 7.27
CA ARG A 161 -21.54 -2.41 6.17
C ARG A 161 -22.37 -1.22 5.68
N GLN A 162 -22.85 -0.40 6.59
CA GLN A 162 -23.59 0.82 6.27
C GLN A 162 -22.72 1.85 5.53
N THR A 163 -21.46 2.01 5.92
CA THR A 163 -20.53 2.91 5.21
C THR A 163 -20.29 2.47 3.76
N LEU A 164 -20.21 1.16 3.49
CA LEU A 164 -20.11 0.64 2.12
C LEU A 164 -21.36 0.88 1.27
N GLN A 165 -22.53 1.05 1.90
CA GLN A 165 -23.80 1.32 1.19
C GLN A 165 -23.99 2.81 0.93
N ALA A 166 -23.24 3.68 1.62
CA ALA A 166 -23.35 5.12 1.53
C ALA A 166 -22.31 5.78 0.60
N GLU A 167 -21.30 5.04 0.17
CA GLU A 167 -20.28 5.44 -0.83
C GLU A 167 -20.61 4.87 -2.22
#